data_d753aef4bba8326e60d9b3ce387e4be9
#
_entry.id   d753aef4bba8326e60d9b3ce387e4be9
#
_cell.length_a   1.000
_cell.length_b   1.000
_cell.length_c   1.000
_cell.angle_alpha   90.00
_cell.angle_beta   90.00
_cell.angle_gamma   90.00
#
_symmetry.space_group_name_H-M   'P 1'
#
loop_
_entity.id
_entity.type
_entity.pdbx_description
1 polymer ?
#
loop_
_entity_poly.entity_id
_entity_poly.type
_entity_poly.pdbx_seq_one_letter_code
_entity_poly.pdbx_strand_id
1 'polypeptide(L)'
;LYANDQSSKAFNLANDLFKKIGHVFILKNEEEMHVFTSIIGSGQAFLFEVLRIYLDELEKIASDNADVKEIFKDFVSSLGDSFSNEPDFETLINKIKSPGGTTQAGLESLEKNYLESIFKQAFIAAKDRSIEISNEQ
;
A
#
# COMPACT_ATOMS: atom_id res chain seq x y z
N LEU A 1 12.86 -11.41 -2.85
CA LEU A 1 13.85 -12.26 -3.50
C LEU A 1 13.37 -13.70 -3.49
N TYR A 2 13.39 -14.37 -4.63
CA TYR A 2 13.05 -15.78 -4.79
C TYR A 2 14.07 -16.48 -5.69
N ALA A 3 14.36 -17.73 -5.43
CA ALA A 3 15.05 -18.67 -6.32
C ALA A 3 14.64 -20.10 -5.97
N ASN A 4 14.67 -21.01 -6.96
CA ASN A 4 14.39 -22.42 -6.76
C ASN A 4 15.37 -23.09 -5.78
N ASP A 5 16.65 -22.67 -5.82
CA ASP A 5 17.67 -23.09 -4.84
C ASP A 5 18.13 -21.89 -4.04
N GLN A 6 17.53 -21.72 -2.86
CA GLN A 6 17.87 -20.65 -1.90
C GLN A 6 19.15 -20.94 -1.11
N SER A 7 19.73 -22.12 -1.26
CA SER A 7 21.04 -22.48 -0.67
C SER A 7 22.20 -22.13 -1.59
N SER A 8 21.92 -21.78 -2.85
CA SER A 8 22.95 -21.51 -3.86
C SER A 8 23.83 -20.31 -3.50
N LYS A 9 25.09 -20.37 -3.93
CA LYS A 9 26.04 -19.25 -3.76
C LYS A 9 25.54 -17.97 -4.47
N ALA A 10 24.87 -18.12 -5.61
CA ALA A 10 24.29 -17.00 -6.34
C ALA A 10 23.16 -16.31 -5.56
N PHE A 11 22.26 -17.09 -4.94
CA PHE A 11 21.19 -16.54 -4.09
C PHE A 11 21.76 -15.77 -2.90
N ASN A 12 22.75 -16.37 -2.19
CA ASN A 12 23.38 -15.72 -1.05
C ASN A 12 24.05 -14.39 -1.45
N LEU A 13 24.78 -14.38 -2.57
CA LEU A 13 25.39 -13.16 -3.10
C LEU A 13 24.35 -12.08 -3.43
N ALA A 14 23.25 -12.44 -4.09
CA ALA A 14 22.17 -11.54 -4.41
C ALA A 14 21.51 -10.98 -3.14
N ASN A 15 21.23 -11.84 -2.16
CA ASN A 15 20.65 -11.44 -0.87
C ASN A 15 21.55 -10.42 -0.15
N ASP A 16 22.86 -10.68 -0.10
CA ASP A 16 23.82 -9.79 0.55
C ASP A 16 23.94 -8.44 -0.20
N LEU A 17 23.84 -8.47 -1.52
CA LEU A 17 23.85 -7.25 -2.34
C LEU A 17 22.61 -6.40 -2.08
N PHE A 18 21.42 -7.01 -2.13
CA PHE A 18 20.15 -6.28 -1.93
C PHE A 18 20.00 -5.76 -0.50
N LYS A 19 20.50 -6.46 0.51
CA LYS A 19 20.53 -5.98 1.90
C LYS A 19 21.30 -4.67 2.09
N LYS A 20 22.23 -4.35 1.19
CA LYS A 20 22.98 -3.08 1.25
C LYS A 20 22.18 -1.87 0.80
N ILE A 21 21.09 -2.07 0.06
CA ILE A 21 20.27 -1.00 -0.52
C ILE A 21 18.84 -0.97 0.04
N GLY A 22 18.45 -1.95 0.85
CA GLY A 22 17.12 -1.98 1.46
C GLY A 22 16.81 -3.27 2.19
N HIS A 23 15.56 -3.40 2.61
CA HIS A 23 15.04 -4.62 3.24
C HIS A 23 14.82 -5.71 2.19
N VAL A 24 15.23 -6.93 2.50
CA VAL A 24 15.03 -8.09 1.63
C VAL A 24 13.95 -8.99 2.22
N PHE A 25 12.89 -9.18 1.46
CA PHE A 25 11.85 -10.15 1.76
C PHE A 25 12.11 -11.43 0.95
N ILE A 26 12.35 -12.55 1.63
CA ILE A 26 12.61 -13.84 0.99
C ILE A 26 11.29 -14.59 0.86
N LEU A 27 10.92 -14.92 -0.37
CA LEU A 27 9.70 -15.63 -0.73
C LEU A 27 9.99 -17.13 -0.85
N LYS A 28 9.02 -17.97 -0.52
CA LYS A 28 9.16 -19.42 -0.48
C LYS A 28 8.97 -20.08 -1.84
N ASN A 29 8.14 -19.48 -2.69
CA ASN A 29 7.76 -20.02 -3.99
C ASN A 29 7.38 -18.91 -4.97
N GLU A 30 7.15 -19.27 -6.22
CA GLU A 30 6.80 -18.33 -7.28
C GLU A 30 5.38 -17.76 -7.10
N GLU A 31 4.45 -18.51 -6.53
CA GLU A 31 3.11 -17.99 -6.23
C GLU A 31 3.17 -16.81 -5.25
N GLU A 32 4.01 -16.90 -4.21
CA GLU A 32 4.25 -15.77 -3.30
C GLU A 32 4.83 -14.55 -4.04
N MET A 33 5.61 -14.75 -5.13
CA MET A 33 6.12 -13.65 -5.96
C MET A 33 4.97 -12.90 -6.65
N HIS A 34 3.98 -13.62 -7.21
CA HIS A 34 2.81 -12.99 -7.83
C HIS A 34 1.97 -12.22 -6.81
N VAL A 35 1.78 -12.79 -5.61
CA VAL A 35 1.10 -12.11 -4.50
C VAL A 35 1.86 -10.86 -4.07
N PHE A 36 3.17 -10.96 -3.89
CA PHE A 36 4.01 -9.83 -3.51
C PHE A 36 3.98 -8.71 -4.57
N THR A 37 4.05 -9.07 -5.84
CA THR A 37 3.94 -8.14 -6.97
C THR A 37 2.60 -7.41 -6.96
N SER A 38 1.50 -8.11 -6.69
CA SER A 38 0.17 -7.51 -6.64
C SER A 38 -0.01 -6.53 -5.48
N ILE A 39 0.54 -6.85 -4.29
CA ILE A 39 0.37 -6.04 -3.08
C ILE A 39 1.37 -4.88 -3.04
N ILE A 40 2.65 -5.13 -3.28
CA ILE A 40 3.69 -4.12 -3.15
C ILE A 40 3.96 -3.40 -4.46
N GLY A 41 4.08 -4.14 -5.58
CA GLY A 41 4.33 -3.54 -6.89
C GLY A 41 3.13 -2.74 -7.39
N SER A 42 2.00 -3.41 -7.62
CA SER A 42 0.77 -2.77 -8.11
C SER A 42 0.04 -1.98 -7.03
N GLY A 43 0.09 -2.43 -5.79
CA GLY A 43 -0.63 -1.83 -4.66
C GLY A 43 -0.22 -0.39 -4.38
N GLN A 44 1.00 0.02 -4.72
CA GLN A 44 1.42 1.41 -4.64
C GLN A 44 0.54 2.30 -5.53
N ALA A 45 0.22 1.85 -6.76
CA ALA A 45 -0.68 2.59 -7.65
C ALA A 45 -2.11 2.66 -7.09
N PHE A 46 -2.59 1.62 -6.41
CA PHE A 46 -3.91 1.64 -5.77
C PHE A 46 -3.98 2.66 -4.64
N LEU A 47 -2.91 2.80 -3.85
CA LEU A 47 -2.82 3.85 -2.83
C LEU A 47 -2.75 5.24 -3.46
N PHE A 48 -2.03 5.42 -4.56
CA PHE A 48 -2.03 6.71 -5.27
C PHE A 48 -3.42 7.08 -5.79
N GLU A 49 -4.22 6.11 -6.24
CA GLU A 49 -5.61 6.37 -6.65
C GLU A 49 -6.47 6.83 -5.47
N VAL A 50 -6.31 6.24 -4.29
CA VAL A 50 -6.96 6.73 -3.06
C VAL A 50 -6.50 8.15 -2.72
N LEU A 51 -5.19 8.41 -2.74
CA LEU A 51 -4.64 9.74 -2.47
C LEU A 51 -5.11 10.79 -3.49
N ARG A 52 -5.28 10.40 -4.76
CA ARG A 52 -5.86 11.26 -5.79
C ARG A 52 -7.28 11.70 -5.42
N ILE A 53 -8.12 10.76 -4.94
CA ILE A 53 -9.49 11.09 -4.49
C ILE A 53 -9.45 12.10 -3.34
N TYR A 54 -8.54 11.94 -2.37
CA TYR A 54 -8.38 12.91 -1.28
C TYR A 54 -7.99 14.30 -1.80
N LEU A 55 -7.03 14.36 -2.73
CA LEU A 55 -6.58 15.62 -3.30
C LEU A 55 -7.70 16.30 -4.08
N ASP A 56 -8.44 15.55 -4.92
CA ASP A 56 -9.56 16.06 -5.68
C ASP A 56 -10.66 16.68 -4.79
N GLU A 57 -10.94 16.07 -3.61
CA GLU A 57 -11.90 16.62 -2.65
C GLU A 57 -11.35 17.87 -1.94
N LEU A 58 -10.06 17.89 -1.61
CA LEU A 58 -9.42 19.03 -0.99
C LEU A 58 -9.38 20.24 -1.95
N GLU A 59 -9.09 20.02 -3.22
CA GLU A 59 -9.06 21.08 -4.24
C GLU A 59 -10.42 21.75 -4.44
N LYS A 60 -11.54 21.06 -4.21
CA LYS A 60 -12.89 21.66 -4.31
C LYS A 60 -13.13 22.77 -3.29
N ILE A 61 -12.53 22.69 -2.11
CA ILE A 61 -12.71 23.68 -1.02
C ILE A 61 -11.60 24.73 -1.00
N ALA A 62 -10.57 24.55 -1.79
CA ALA A 62 -9.36 25.38 -1.77
C ALA A 62 -9.01 25.95 -3.16
N SER A 63 -10.03 26.23 -3.97
CA SER A 63 -9.92 26.54 -5.40
C SER A 63 -8.96 27.68 -5.79
N ASP A 64 -8.65 28.57 -4.86
CA ASP A 64 -7.75 29.72 -5.09
C ASP A 64 -6.47 29.66 -4.25
N ASN A 65 -6.18 28.53 -3.60
CA ASN A 65 -5.03 28.40 -2.73
C ASN A 65 -3.91 27.62 -3.41
N ALA A 66 -2.82 28.29 -3.77
CA ALA A 66 -1.65 27.68 -4.40
C ALA A 66 -0.96 26.64 -3.52
N ASP A 67 -1.23 26.66 -2.20
CA ASP A 67 -0.56 25.78 -1.22
C ASP A 67 -1.26 24.43 -1.00
N VAL A 68 -2.39 24.17 -1.66
CA VAL A 68 -3.17 22.92 -1.48
C VAL A 68 -2.31 21.68 -1.67
N LYS A 69 -1.47 21.65 -2.70
CA LYS A 69 -0.60 20.50 -2.99
C LYS A 69 0.49 20.33 -1.94
N GLU A 70 1.03 21.41 -1.40
CA GLU A 70 2.02 21.34 -0.32
C GLU A 70 1.37 20.88 0.99
N ILE A 71 0.20 21.42 1.33
CA ILE A 71 -0.59 20.95 2.48
C ILE A 71 -0.90 19.45 2.37
N PHE A 72 -1.32 19.02 1.17
CA PHE A 72 -1.62 17.61 0.93
C PHE A 72 -0.36 16.72 1.03
N LYS A 73 0.77 17.17 0.51
CA LYS A 73 2.06 16.49 0.63
C LYS A 73 2.48 16.33 2.09
N ASP A 74 2.32 17.37 2.91
CA ASP A 74 2.62 17.31 4.34
C ASP A 74 1.68 16.35 5.07
N PHE A 75 0.38 16.35 4.71
CA PHE A 75 -0.58 15.38 5.21
C PHE A 75 -0.14 13.94 4.91
N VAL A 76 0.22 13.63 3.65
CA VAL A 76 0.67 12.29 3.26
C VAL A 76 1.97 11.90 3.97
N SER A 77 2.93 12.82 4.12
CA SER A 77 4.15 12.58 4.87
C SER A 77 3.87 12.22 6.33
N SER A 78 2.93 12.90 6.96
CA SER A 78 2.56 12.67 8.36
C SER A 78 1.99 11.27 8.64
N LEU A 79 1.42 10.61 7.61
CA LEU A 79 0.95 9.23 7.74
C LEU A 79 2.11 8.26 7.94
N GLY A 80 3.21 8.45 7.19
CA GLY A 80 4.43 7.66 7.35
C GLY A 80 5.07 7.83 8.72
N ASP A 81 5.15 9.08 9.20
CA ASP A 81 5.67 9.38 10.54
C ASP A 81 4.80 8.76 11.64
N SER A 82 3.48 8.85 11.49
CA SER A 82 2.52 8.25 12.43
C SER A 82 2.71 6.74 12.51
N PHE A 83 2.83 6.06 11.37
CA PHE A 83 3.05 4.62 11.30
C PHE A 83 4.44 4.20 11.83
N SER A 84 5.46 5.03 11.66
CA SER A 84 6.79 4.78 12.21
C SER A 84 6.81 4.81 13.74
N ASN A 85 5.96 5.62 14.36
CA ASN A 85 5.84 5.74 15.81
C ASN A 85 4.88 4.70 16.43
N GLU A 86 3.86 4.30 15.68
CA GLU A 86 2.86 3.31 16.10
C GLU A 86 2.50 2.42 14.90
N PRO A 87 3.12 1.22 14.76
CA PRO A 87 2.89 0.36 13.59
C PRO A 87 1.56 -0.39 13.59
N ASP A 88 0.73 -0.24 14.62
CA ASP A 88 -0.61 -0.82 14.68
C ASP A 88 -1.67 0.13 14.15
N PHE A 89 -2.21 -0.18 12.97
CA PHE A 89 -3.23 0.63 12.32
C PHE A 89 -4.53 0.75 13.12
N GLU A 90 -4.94 -0.27 13.85
CA GLU A 90 -6.15 -0.21 14.67
C GLU A 90 -5.98 0.81 15.79
N THR A 91 -4.83 0.81 16.45
CA THR A 91 -4.47 1.81 17.47
C THR A 91 -4.43 3.22 16.87
N LEU A 92 -3.83 3.42 15.69
CA LEU A 92 -3.81 4.73 15.02
C LEU A 92 -5.23 5.22 14.70
N ILE A 93 -6.07 4.38 14.15
CA ILE A 93 -7.47 4.70 13.84
C ILE A 93 -8.24 5.08 15.11
N ASN A 94 -8.09 4.30 16.18
CA ASN A 94 -8.77 4.54 17.44
C ASN A 94 -8.32 5.83 18.15
N LYS A 95 -7.08 6.28 17.95
CA LYS A 95 -6.60 7.59 18.45
C LYS A 95 -7.31 8.78 17.78
N ILE A 96 -7.74 8.60 16.53
CA ILE A 96 -8.39 9.66 15.73
C ILE A 96 -9.93 9.60 15.86
N LYS A 97 -10.46 8.37 15.99
CA LYS A 97 -11.89 8.12 16.03
C LYS A 97 -12.49 8.49 17.40
N SER A 98 -13.38 9.48 17.43
CA SER A 98 -14.19 9.81 18.60
C SER A 98 -15.61 9.22 18.47
N PRO A 99 -16.24 8.77 19.58
CA PRO A 99 -17.61 8.26 19.54
C PRO A 99 -18.59 9.30 18.99
N GLY A 100 -19.37 8.92 17.99
CA GLY A 100 -20.32 9.81 17.31
C GLY A 100 -19.68 10.90 16.44
N GLY A 101 -18.35 10.85 16.25
CA GLY A 101 -17.63 11.87 15.48
C GLY A 101 -17.62 11.61 13.97
N THR A 102 -17.08 12.58 13.22
CA THR A 102 -16.99 12.53 11.76
C THR A 102 -16.15 11.37 11.25
N THR A 103 -15.06 11.04 11.95
CA THR A 103 -14.19 9.91 11.61
C THR A 103 -14.94 8.58 11.71
N GLN A 104 -15.73 8.40 12.78
CA GLN A 104 -16.53 7.18 12.92
C GLN A 104 -17.54 7.06 11.78
N ALA A 105 -18.29 8.11 11.46
CA ALA A 105 -19.27 8.12 10.38
C ALA A 105 -18.63 7.81 9.01
N GLY A 106 -17.45 8.36 8.75
CA GLY A 106 -16.68 8.07 7.53
C GLY A 106 -16.26 6.61 7.44
N LEU A 107 -15.70 6.04 8.52
CA LEU A 107 -15.27 4.64 8.58
C LEU A 107 -16.45 3.68 8.39
N GLU A 108 -17.58 3.94 9.04
CA GLU A 108 -18.82 3.15 8.87
C GLU A 108 -19.32 3.19 7.41
N SER A 109 -19.18 4.35 6.74
CA SER A 109 -19.51 4.46 5.32
C SER A 109 -18.58 3.63 4.45
N LEU A 110 -17.28 3.64 4.71
CA LEU A 110 -16.29 2.84 3.97
C LEU A 110 -16.55 1.34 4.16
N GLU A 111 -16.84 0.90 5.38
CA GLU A 111 -17.19 -0.48 5.70
C GLU A 111 -18.48 -0.92 4.98
N LYS A 112 -19.54 -0.11 5.07
CA LYS A 112 -20.83 -0.35 4.39
C LYS A 112 -20.67 -0.45 2.87
N ASN A 113 -19.74 0.25 2.28
CA ASN A 113 -19.42 0.22 0.85
C ASN A 113 -18.31 -0.78 0.49
N TYR A 114 -18.01 -1.72 1.39
CA TYR A 114 -17.15 -2.87 1.14
C TYR A 114 -15.71 -2.50 0.72
N LEU A 115 -15.11 -1.47 1.30
CA LEU A 115 -13.74 -1.03 1.00
C LEU A 115 -12.75 -2.19 0.99
N GLU A 116 -12.79 -3.06 2.01
CA GLU A 116 -11.90 -4.21 2.12
C GLU A 116 -12.06 -5.18 0.93
N SER A 117 -13.30 -5.45 0.54
CA SER A 117 -13.60 -6.33 -0.61
C SER A 117 -13.09 -5.73 -1.92
N ILE A 118 -13.21 -4.42 -2.11
CA ILE A 118 -12.73 -3.71 -3.30
C ILE A 118 -11.21 -3.89 -3.43
N PHE A 119 -10.45 -3.65 -2.35
CA PHE A 119 -9.00 -3.84 -2.36
C PHE A 119 -8.59 -5.30 -2.57
N LYS A 120 -9.26 -6.25 -1.90
CA LYS A 120 -9.00 -7.68 -2.10
C LYS A 120 -9.20 -8.09 -3.57
N GLN A 121 -10.25 -7.61 -4.22
CA GLN A 121 -10.50 -7.88 -5.64
C GLN A 121 -9.43 -7.27 -6.54
N ALA A 122 -8.96 -6.05 -6.25
CA ALA A 122 -7.88 -5.42 -7.00
C ALA A 122 -6.57 -6.21 -6.89
N PHE A 123 -6.22 -6.69 -5.69
CA PHE A 123 -5.05 -7.55 -5.50
C PHE A 123 -5.17 -8.88 -6.23
N ILE A 124 -6.34 -9.51 -6.23
CA ILE A 124 -6.59 -10.77 -6.97
C ILE A 124 -6.40 -10.53 -8.46
N ALA A 125 -7.04 -9.51 -9.03
CA ALA A 125 -6.91 -9.18 -10.45
C ALA A 125 -5.46 -8.90 -10.87
N ALA A 126 -4.70 -8.16 -10.06
CA ALA A 126 -3.29 -7.89 -10.32
C ALA A 126 -2.43 -9.17 -10.23
N LYS A 127 -2.71 -10.05 -9.24
CA LYS A 127 -2.02 -11.34 -9.11
C LYS A 127 -2.29 -12.23 -10.33
N ASP A 128 -3.56 -12.36 -10.72
CA ASP A 128 -3.95 -13.20 -11.85
C ASP A 128 -3.29 -12.71 -13.15
N ARG A 129 -3.24 -11.39 -13.36
CA ARG A 129 -2.53 -10.83 -14.52
C ARG A 129 -1.01 -11.08 -14.45
N SER A 130 -0.41 -11.06 -13.27
CA SER A 130 1.01 -11.41 -13.09
C SER A 130 1.29 -12.86 -13.47
N ILE A 131 0.39 -13.79 -13.14
CA ILE A 131 0.48 -15.22 -13.55
C ILE A 131 0.35 -15.36 -15.06
N GLU A 132 -0.62 -14.68 -15.69
CA GLU A 132 -0.79 -14.69 -17.14
C GLU A 132 0.48 -14.25 -17.86
N ILE A 133 1.05 -13.11 -17.46
CA ILE A 133 2.30 -12.58 -18.06
C ILE A 133 3.46 -13.57 -17.94
N SER A 134 3.58 -14.28 -16.82
CA SER A 134 4.64 -15.25 -16.66
C SER A 134 4.47 -16.48 -17.56
N ASN A 135 3.24 -16.84 -17.94
CA ASN A 135 2.94 -17.93 -18.84
C ASN A 135 3.06 -17.55 -20.32
N GLU A 136 3.12 -16.25 -20.65
CA GLU A 136 3.32 -15.73 -22.00
C GLU A 136 4.81 -15.68 -22.41
N GLN A 137 5.74 -15.88 -21.47
CA GLN A 137 7.21 -15.88 -21.67
C GLN A 137 7.77 -17.28 -21.83
#